data_0c116477d6c5861de96cbced9ef9336b
#
_entry.id   0c116477d6c5861de96cbced9ef9336b
#
_cell.length_a   1.000
_cell.length_b   1.000
_cell.length_c   1.000
_cell.angle_alpha   90.00
_cell.angle_beta   90.00
_cell.angle_gamma   90.00
#
_symmetry.space_group_name_H-M   'P 1'
#
loop_
_entity.id
_entity.type
_entity.pdbx_description
1 polymer ?
#
loop_
_entity_poly.entity_id
_entity_poly.type
_entity_poly.pdbx_seq_one_letter_code
_entity_poly.pdbx_strand_id
1 'polypeptide(L)'
;MTPPQRSAAPTLDEVAERAGVSRATASRVLSGDSRVSDRAREAVRTAASELSYVPRQAARSLATRRSDALAFVVAETGEKFFADPFFAGVLRGAQVAAAERRRQLLFVIVANDDDRTRLEEYAAGGHVDGAMFLSVHGNDPLPGRVHRLGVPVVLAGRPVNPRIGVPFVTADNTTGGRIAAQALLGREPHRPATITGPRDMTASIDRLAGFRAELAENGVELPSTAVVEGDFTISGGYRAMLGLLEAGPVPDAVFAANDLMAVGVLRALRERRIRVPEDVAVVGFDDVPLAADADPPLTTVRQPLEAMGRQMARMLIDLADGGQATSVTLDVALVPRDSA
;
A
#
# COMPACT_ATOMS: atom_id res chain seq x y z
N MET A 1 -10.57 -42.17 -17.82
CA MET A 1 -9.45 -41.93 -16.90
C MET A 1 -10.06 -41.59 -15.55
N THR A 2 -9.92 -42.46 -14.58
CA THR A 2 -10.35 -42.24 -13.19
C THR A 2 -9.47 -41.17 -12.58
N PRO A 3 -9.98 -40.12 -11.93
CA PRO A 3 -9.14 -39.11 -11.29
C PRO A 3 -8.29 -39.77 -10.20
N PRO A 4 -7.03 -39.34 -10.01
CA PRO A 4 -6.18 -39.91 -8.99
C PRO A 4 -6.84 -39.71 -7.61
N GLN A 5 -7.06 -40.81 -6.89
CA GLN A 5 -7.47 -40.77 -5.48
C GLN A 5 -6.38 -40.00 -4.71
N ARG A 6 -6.74 -38.85 -4.14
CA ARG A 6 -5.87 -38.16 -3.18
C ARG A 6 -5.65 -39.13 -2.01
N SER A 7 -4.44 -39.70 -1.89
CA SER A 7 -4.07 -40.41 -0.67
C SER A 7 -4.33 -39.48 0.51
N ALA A 8 -4.95 -40.00 1.56
CA ALA A 8 -5.24 -39.21 2.74
C ALA A 8 -3.91 -38.62 3.25
N ALA A 9 -3.87 -37.28 3.42
CA ALA A 9 -2.67 -36.62 3.96
C ALA A 9 -2.36 -37.21 5.35
N PRO A 10 -1.10 -37.48 5.64
CA PRO A 10 -0.69 -38.07 6.91
C PRO A 10 -1.23 -37.25 8.10
N THR A 11 -1.53 -37.93 9.18
CA THR A 11 -2.13 -37.38 10.39
C THR A 11 -1.11 -37.23 11.52
N LEU A 12 -1.43 -36.41 12.52
CA LEU A 12 -0.59 -36.29 13.73
C LEU A 12 -0.50 -37.62 14.49
N ASP A 13 -1.53 -38.44 14.41
CA ASP A 13 -1.58 -39.75 15.06
C ASP A 13 -0.58 -40.71 14.43
N GLU A 14 -0.48 -40.74 13.11
CA GLU A 14 0.52 -41.52 12.36
C GLU A 14 1.96 -41.08 12.66
N VAL A 15 2.19 -39.76 12.80
CA VAL A 15 3.49 -39.22 13.22
C VAL A 15 3.84 -39.67 14.65
N ALA A 16 2.86 -39.63 15.57
CA ALA A 16 3.08 -40.06 16.96
C ALA A 16 3.39 -41.55 17.07
N GLU A 17 2.61 -42.38 16.34
CA GLU A 17 2.83 -43.82 16.24
C GLU A 17 4.20 -44.14 15.67
N ARG A 18 4.59 -43.52 14.55
CA ARG A 18 5.90 -43.70 13.89
C ARG A 18 7.05 -43.27 14.75
N ALA A 19 6.90 -42.20 15.56
CA ALA A 19 7.90 -41.69 16.49
C ALA A 19 7.95 -42.44 17.83
N GLY A 20 7.00 -43.35 18.11
CA GLY A 20 6.90 -44.07 19.37
C GLY A 20 6.58 -43.16 20.57
N VAL A 21 5.80 -42.10 20.36
CA VAL A 21 5.44 -41.16 21.42
C VAL A 21 3.91 -40.96 21.49
N SER A 22 3.42 -40.34 22.54
CA SER A 22 2.01 -39.94 22.59
C SER A 22 1.69 -38.83 21.60
N ARG A 23 0.41 -38.75 21.11
CA ARG A 23 -0.07 -37.65 20.29
C ARG A 23 0.19 -36.28 20.92
N ALA A 24 0.04 -36.18 22.26
CA ALA A 24 0.32 -34.94 23.00
C ALA A 24 1.82 -34.55 22.92
N THR A 25 2.71 -35.53 22.99
CA THR A 25 4.16 -35.33 22.86
C THR A 25 4.52 -34.92 21.43
N ALA A 26 3.97 -35.59 20.41
CA ALA A 26 4.17 -35.22 19.01
C ALA A 26 3.67 -33.78 18.73
N SER A 27 2.50 -33.43 19.23
CA SER A 27 1.93 -32.06 19.12
C SER A 27 2.86 -31.01 19.76
N ARG A 28 3.37 -31.25 20.98
CA ARG A 28 4.28 -30.33 21.67
C ARG A 28 5.59 -30.12 20.90
N VAL A 29 6.17 -31.23 20.37
CA VAL A 29 7.38 -31.12 19.54
C VAL A 29 7.15 -30.27 18.31
N LEU A 30 6.06 -30.53 17.58
CA LEU A 30 5.74 -29.82 16.33
C LEU A 30 5.33 -28.36 16.56
N SER A 31 4.81 -28.03 17.77
CA SER A 31 4.54 -26.65 18.18
C SER A 31 5.73 -25.91 18.77
N GLY A 32 6.91 -26.58 18.93
CA GLY A 32 8.14 -25.94 19.40
C GLY A 32 8.26 -25.85 20.92
N ASP A 33 7.47 -26.61 21.72
CA ASP A 33 7.55 -26.62 23.18
C ASP A 33 8.93 -27.11 23.63
N SER A 34 9.61 -26.32 24.47
CA SER A 34 10.95 -26.60 24.99
C SER A 34 10.98 -27.72 26.05
N ARG A 35 9.82 -28.07 26.63
CA ARG A 35 9.70 -29.04 27.73
C ARG A 35 9.70 -30.52 27.29
N VAL A 36 10.08 -30.79 26.03
CA VAL A 36 10.16 -32.13 25.47
C VAL A 36 11.63 -32.54 25.37
N SER A 37 11.96 -33.80 25.73
CA SER A 37 13.32 -34.33 25.62
C SER A 37 13.86 -34.29 24.19
N ASP A 38 15.15 -34.08 24.03
CA ASP A 38 15.80 -34.02 22.71
C ASP A 38 15.61 -35.33 21.92
N ARG A 39 15.62 -36.49 22.58
CA ARG A 39 15.31 -37.79 21.95
C ARG A 39 13.91 -37.82 21.34
N ALA A 40 12.89 -37.37 22.06
CA ALA A 40 11.53 -37.35 21.53
C ALA A 40 11.38 -36.31 20.42
N ARG A 41 12.10 -35.18 20.52
CA ARG A 41 12.12 -34.13 19.49
C ARG A 41 12.69 -34.66 18.18
N GLU A 42 13.79 -35.36 18.23
CA GLU A 42 14.44 -35.94 17.05
C GLU A 42 13.57 -37.04 16.44
N ALA A 43 13.03 -37.97 17.25
CA ALA A 43 12.15 -39.02 16.76
C ALA A 43 10.90 -38.46 16.03
N VAL A 44 10.26 -37.43 16.59
CA VAL A 44 9.07 -36.82 15.98
C VAL A 44 9.42 -36.07 14.70
N ARG A 45 10.54 -35.32 14.64
CA ARG A 45 10.97 -34.63 13.42
C ARG A 45 11.29 -35.60 12.30
N THR A 46 12.01 -36.70 12.60
CA THR A 46 12.30 -37.75 11.63
C THR A 46 11.02 -38.39 11.10
N ALA A 47 10.11 -38.81 12.00
CA ALA A 47 8.83 -39.38 11.59
C ALA A 47 7.97 -38.41 10.73
N ALA A 48 7.91 -37.14 11.09
CA ALA A 48 7.20 -36.12 10.31
C ALA A 48 7.81 -35.94 8.91
N SER A 49 9.15 -35.95 8.81
CA SER A 49 9.85 -35.86 7.54
C SER A 49 9.61 -37.08 6.65
N GLU A 50 9.72 -38.29 7.21
CA GLU A 50 9.49 -39.55 6.49
C GLU A 50 8.07 -39.68 5.95
N LEU A 51 7.09 -39.20 6.72
CA LEU A 51 5.68 -39.20 6.33
C LEU A 51 5.30 -37.99 5.47
N SER A 52 6.23 -37.07 5.20
CA SER A 52 5.92 -35.77 4.58
C SER A 52 4.77 -35.05 5.31
N TYR A 53 4.70 -35.20 6.64
CA TYR A 53 3.65 -34.59 7.45
C TYR A 53 3.92 -33.09 7.62
N VAL A 54 2.97 -32.29 7.18
CA VAL A 54 2.93 -30.85 7.45
C VAL A 54 1.83 -30.61 8.49
N PRO A 55 2.16 -30.01 9.66
CA PRO A 55 1.13 -29.66 10.62
C PRO A 55 0.01 -28.86 9.96
N ARG A 56 -1.24 -29.32 10.10
CA ARG A 56 -2.37 -28.59 9.55
C ARG A 56 -2.48 -27.25 10.26
N GLN A 57 -2.45 -26.16 9.50
CA GLN A 57 -2.53 -24.79 10.01
C GLN A 57 -3.74 -24.60 10.93
N ALA A 58 -4.89 -25.23 10.61
CA ALA A 58 -6.09 -25.22 11.44
C ALA A 58 -5.89 -25.78 12.86
N ALA A 59 -5.04 -26.83 13.03
CA ALA A 59 -4.74 -27.36 14.35
C ALA A 59 -3.80 -26.45 15.15
N ARG A 60 -2.89 -25.77 14.46
CA ARG A 60 -1.97 -24.78 15.05
C ARG A 60 -2.72 -23.51 15.42
N SER A 61 -3.58 -23.00 14.56
CA SER A 61 -4.38 -21.80 14.84
C SER A 61 -5.36 -21.99 16.01
N LEU A 62 -5.94 -23.17 16.16
CA LEU A 62 -6.76 -23.51 17.34
C LEU A 62 -5.93 -23.51 18.64
N ALA A 63 -4.68 -23.96 18.60
CA ALA A 63 -3.81 -24.01 19.77
C ALA A 63 -3.21 -22.64 20.13
N THR A 64 -2.84 -21.84 19.12
CA THR A 64 -2.15 -20.56 19.30
C THR A 64 -3.08 -19.35 19.17
N ARG A 65 -4.29 -19.52 18.66
CA ARG A 65 -5.21 -18.46 18.20
C ARG A 65 -4.59 -17.50 17.19
N ARG A 66 -3.64 -18.02 16.37
CA ARG A 66 -2.94 -17.26 15.33
C ARG A 66 -3.02 -17.96 13.99
N SER A 67 -3.25 -17.18 12.95
CA SER A 67 -3.26 -17.66 11.57
C SER A 67 -1.88 -17.58 10.90
N ASP A 68 -0.96 -16.82 11.48
CA ASP A 68 0.32 -16.43 10.89
C ASP A 68 0.17 -15.73 9.52
N ALA A 69 -1.01 -15.14 9.27
CA ALA A 69 -1.36 -14.44 8.05
C ALA A 69 -1.74 -12.98 8.32
N LEU A 70 -1.29 -12.07 7.46
CA LEU A 70 -1.63 -10.65 7.46
C LEU A 70 -2.37 -10.33 6.16
N ALA A 71 -3.47 -9.59 6.22
CA ALA A 71 -4.16 -9.12 5.03
C ALA A 71 -3.54 -7.82 4.51
N PHE A 72 -3.20 -7.79 3.22
CA PHE A 72 -2.86 -6.60 2.45
C PHE A 72 -4.09 -6.23 1.62
N VAL A 73 -4.84 -5.24 2.06
CA VAL A 73 -6.15 -4.88 1.54
C VAL A 73 -6.04 -3.60 0.71
N VAL A 74 -6.46 -3.67 -0.54
CA VAL A 74 -6.52 -2.51 -1.43
C VAL A 74 -7.98 -2.17 -1.72
N ALA A 75 -8.40 -0.96 -1.33
CA ALA A 75 -9.77 -0.46 -1.51
C ALA A 75 -9.94 0.19 -2.89
N GLU A 76 -9.68 -0.57 -3.94
CA GLU A 76 -9.73 -0.14 -5.34
C GLU A 76 -10.17 -1.29 -6.25
N THR A 77 -10.41 -0.97 -7.52
CA THR A 77 -10.63 -2.01 -8.53
C THR A 77 -9.35 -2.76 -8.85
N GLY A 78 -9.48 -4.03 -9.28
CA GLY A 78 -8.32 -4.81 -9.73
C GLY A 78 -7.57 -4.14 -10.89
N GLU A 79 -8.29 -3.51 -11.82
CA GLU A 79 -7.68 -2.78 -12.94
C GLU A 79 -6.75 -1.68 -12.45
N LYS A 80 -7.22 -0.85 -11.50
CA LYS A 80 -6.42 0.25 -10.95
C LYS A 80 -5.22 -0.27 -10.16
N PHE A 81 -5.40 -1.34 -9.37
CA PHE A 81 -4.30 -1.96 -8.64
C PHE A 81 -3.16 -2.42 -9.57
N PHE A 82 -3.50 -3.14 -10.65
CA PHE A 82 -2.49 -3.68 -11.57
C PHE A 82 -1.88 -2.61 -12.48
N ALA A 83 -2.56 -1.49 -12.70
CA ALA A 83 -2.07 -0.39 -13.52
C ALA A 83 -1.14 0.57 -12.78
N ASP A 84 -1.18 0.61 -11.42
CA ASP A 84 -0.42 1.56 -10.62
C ASP A 84 0.74 0.90 -9.88
N PRO A 85 2.00 1.18 -10.26
CA PRO A 85 3.20 0.65 -9.62
C PRO A 85 3.35 1.04 -8.14
N PHE A 86 2.64 2.06 -7.65
CA PHE A 86 2.59 2.45 -6.25
C PHE A 86 2.27 1.24 -5.36
N PHE A 87 1.21 0.50 -5.69
CA PHE A 87 0.78 -0.65 -4.89
C PHE A 87 1.83 -1.77 -4.87
N ALA A 88 2.47 -2.03 -6.00
CA ALA A 88 3.53 -3.04 -6.09
C ALA A 88 4.75 -2.68 -5.23
N GLY A 89 5.11 -1.38 -5.16
CA GLY A 89 6.18 -0.89 -4.30
C GLY A 89 5.89 -1.13 -2.82
N VAL A 90 4.69 -0.76 -2.36
CA VAL A 90 4.27 -0.96 -0.96
C VAL A 90 4.15 -2.45 -0.63
N LEU A 91 3.54 -3.25 -1.53
CA LEU A 91 3.40 -4.70 -1.37
C LEU A 91 4.76 -5.40 -1.19
N ARG A 92 5.76 -5.02 -1.99
CA ARG A 92 7.14 -5.56 -1.90
C ARG A 92 7.74 -5.33 -0.52
N GLY A 93 7.63 -4.10 -0.01
CA GLY A 93 8.12 -3.78 1.34
C GLY A 93 7.39 -4.57 2.43
N ALA A 94 6.07 -4.68 2.35
CA ALA A 94 5.26 -5.45 3.29
C ALA A 94 5.61 -6.95 3.25
N GLN A 95 5.78 -7.51 2.07
CA GLN A 95 6.14 -8.93 1.88
C GLN A 95 7.50 -9.26 2.50
N VAL A 96 8.52 -8.40 2.35
CA VAL A 96 9.83 -8.59 2.97
C VAL A 96 9.71 -8.63 4.49
N ALA A 97 9.02 -7.66 5.09
CA ALA A 97 8.85 -7.62 6.55
C ALA A 97 8.02 -8.79 7.09
N ALA A 98 6.99 -9.22 6.38
CA ALA A 98 6.20 -10.40 6.74
C ALA A 98 7.05 -11.67 6.71
N ALA A 99 7.85 -11.86 5.67
CA ALA A 99 8.75 -13.01 5.52
C ALA A 99 9.82 -13.08 6.62
N GLU A 100 10.42 -11.94 7.01
CA GLU A 100 11.38 -11.83 8.13
C GLU A 100 10.79 -12.40 9.45
N ARG A 101 9.49 -12.27 9.64
CA ARG A 101 8.76 -12.73 10.83
C ARG A 101 7.95 -14.01 10.59
N ARG A 102 8.20 -14.72 9.47
CA ARG A 102 7.52 -15.96 9.05
C ARG A 102 5.99 -15.83 9.01
N ARG A 103 5.49 -14.63 8.63
CA ARG A 103 4.07 -14.37 8.38
C ARG A 103 3.79 -14.51 6.89
N GLN A 104 2.60 -15.02 6.58
CA GLN A 104 2.08 -15.02 5.20
C GLN A 104 1.41 -13.68 4.92
N LEU A 105 1.48 -13.23 3.66
CA LEU A 105 0.74 -12.06 3.22
C LEU A 105 -0.41 -12.51 2.32
N LEU A 106 -1.63 -12.22 2.74
CA LEU A 106 -2.84 -12.45 1.97
C LEU A 106 -3.21 -11.15 1.24
N PHE A 107 -3.20 -11.20 -0.07
CA PHE A 107 -3.61 -10.06 -0.89
C PHE A 107 -5.12 -10.06 -1.11
N VAL A 108 -5.80 -8.92 -0.85
CA VAL A 108 -7.24 -8.77 -0.96
C VAL A 108 -7.58 -7.46 -1.69
N ILE A 109 -8.35 -7.55 -2.76
CA ILE A 109 -8.97 -6.39 -3.42
C ILE A 109 -10.39 -6.25 -2.89
N VAL A 110 -10.77 -5.01 -2.55
CA VAL A 110 -12.10 -4.67 -2.07
C VAL A 110 -12.66 -3.58 -2.99
N ALA A 111 -13.36 -4.01 -4.04
CA ALA A 111 -13.90 -3.12 -5.06
C ALA A 111 -15.39 -2.78 -4.85
N ASN A 112 -16.12 -3.57 -4.05
CA ASN A 112 -17.56 -3.45 -3.84
C ASN A 112 -17.98 -3.92 -2.44
N ASP A 113 -19.28 -3.82 -2.13
CA ASP A 113 -19.82 -4.15 -0.80
C ASP A 113 -19.77 -5.66 -0.48
N ASP A 114 -19.87 -6.52 -1.49
CA ASP A 114 -19.75 -7.98 -1.29
C ASP A 114 -18.31 -8.35 -0.90
N ASP A 115 -17.31 -7.70 -1.50
CA ASP A 115 -15.90 -7.88 -1.12
C ASP A 115 -15.66 -7.41 0.32
N ARG A 116 -16.30 -6.30 0.74
CA ARG A 116 -16.24 -5.78 2.13
C ARG A 116 -16.79 -6.81 3.11
N THR A 117 -17.97 -7.33 2.83
CA THR A 117 -18.63 -8.33 3.67
C THR A 117 -17.77 -9.59 3.79
N ARG A 118 -17.26 -10.11 2.67
CA ARG A 118 -16.37 -11.27 2.69
C ARG A 118 -15.10 -11.05 3.51
N LEU A 119 -14.49 -9.87 3.41
CA LEU A 119 -13.31 -9.54 4.21
C LEU A 119 -13.64 -9.49 5.71
N GLU A 120 -14.77 -8.86 6.09
CA GLU A 120 -15.22 -8.80 7.48
C GLU A 120 -15.47 -10.21 8.06
N GLU A 121 -16.18 -11.08 7.32
CA GLU A 121 -16.40 -12.47 7.71
C GLU A 121 -15.09 -13.26 7.84
N TYR A 122 -14.17 -13.08 6.90
CA TYR A 122 -12.87 -13.73 6.91
C TYR A 122 -12.02 -13.29 8.12
N ALA A 123 -12.02 -12.00 8.40
CA ALA A 123 -11.34 -11.43 9.56
C ALA A 123 -11.96 -11.92 10.88
N ALA A 124 -13.31 -11.90 10.98
CA ALA A 124 -14.05 -12.40 12.16
C ALA A 124 -13.80 -13.90 12.40
N GLY A 125 -13.60 -14.67 11.34
CA GLY A 125 -13.24 -16.10 11.42
C GLY A 125 -11.83 -16.39 11.93
N GLY A 126 -11.01 -15.36 12.23
CA GLY A 126 -9.64 -15.51 12.73
C GLY A 126 -8.65 -16.03 11.67
N HIS A 127 -8.93 -15.80 10.40
CA HIS A 127 -8.10 -16.26 9.29
C HIS A 127 -6.92 -15.31 8.99
N VAL A 128 -6.90 -14.12 9.60
CA VAL A 128 -5.80 -13.17 9.59
C VAL A 128 -5.52 -12.64 10.98
N ASP A 129 -4.26 -12.38 11.30
CA ASP A 129 -3.81 -11.82 12.58
C ASP A 129 -3.84 -10.29 12.57
N GLY A 130 -4.04 -9.69 11.41
CA GLY A 130 -4.13 -8.24 11.22
C GLY A 130 -4.36 -7.87 9.77
N ALA A 131 -4.75 -6.62 9.52
CA ALA A 131 -5.01 -6.09 8.19
C ALA A 131 -4.36 -4.71 7.98
N MET A 132 -3.67 -4.53 6.85
CA MET A 132 -3.20 -3.23 6.38
C MET A 132 -4.04 -2.79 5.19
N PHE A 133 -4.55 -1.55 5.26
CA PHE A 133 -5.43 -0.98 4.23
C PHE A 133 -4.72 0.11 3.45
N LEU A 134 -4.86 0.05 2.13
CA LEU A 134 -4.35 1.02 1.18
C LEU A 134 -5.49 1.64 0.37
N SER A 135 -5.29 2.87 -0.07
CA SER A 135 -6.24 3.60 -0.92
C SER A 135 -7.63 3.71 -0.30
N VAL A 136 -7.67 4.07 0.98
CA VAL A 136 -8.94 4.29 1.68
C VAL A 136 -9.51 5.65 1.30
N HIS A 137 -10.72 5.65 0.74
CA HIS A 137 -11.43 6.85 0.32
C HIS A 137 -12.33 7.41 1.42
N GLY A 138 -12.35 8.71 1.55
CA GLY A 138 -13.28 9.44 2.41
C GLY A 138 -13.32 8.90 3.84
N ASN A 139 -14.53 8.73 4.34
CA ASN A 139 -14.77 8.16 5.66
C ASN A 139 -15.22 6.69 5.53
N ASP A 140 -14.49 5.88 4.74
CA ASP A 140 -14.77 4.46 4.59
C ASP A 140 -14.81 3.76 5.96
N PRO A 141 -15.94 3.14 6.34
CA PRO A 141 -16.08 2.51 7.64
C PRO A 141 -15.37 1.15 7.76
N LEU A 142 -14.91 0.54 6.66
CA LEU A 142 -14.39 -0.82 6.63
C LEU A 142 -13.17 -1.03 7.56
N PRO A 143 -12.12 -0.19 7.54
CA PRO A 143 -11.00 -0.38 8.46
C PRO A 143 -11.44 -0.35 9.94
N GLY A 144 -12.37 0.56 10.27
CA GLY A 144 -12.93 0.66 11.62
C GLY A 144 -13.82 -0.52 11.99
N ARG A 145 -14.55 -1.11 11.04
CA ARG A 145 -15.33 -2.33 11.27
C ARG A 145 -14.42 -3.51 11.57
N VAL A 146 -13.38 -3.73 10.75
CA VAL A 146 -12.39 -4.79 10.98
C VAL A 146 -11.68 -4.60 12.33
N HIS A 147 -11.31 -3.37 12.68
CA HIS A 147 -10.70 -3.08 13.99
C HIS A 147 -11.63 -3.43 15.16
N ARG A 148 -12.92 -3.13 15.08
CA ARG A 148 -13.90 -3.49 16.12
C ARG A 148 -14.14 -5.00 16.29
N LEU A 149 -13.77 -5.81 15.30
CA LEU A 149 -13.75 -7.28 15.44
C LEU A 149 -12.56 -7.78 16.27
N GLY A 150 -11.70 -6.87 16.78
CA GLY A 150 -10.51 -7.23 17.53
C GLY A 150 -9.30 -7.57 16.65
N VAL A 151 -9.39 -7.33 15.35
CA VAL A 151 -8.29 -7.52 14.40
C VAL A 151 -7.47 -6.23 14.33
N PRO A 152 -6.17 -6.26 14.60
CA PRO A 152 -5.27 -5.12 14.42
C PRO A 152 -5.33 -4.55 13.01
N VAL A 153 -5.31 -3.23 12.89
CA VAL A 153 -5.38 -2.52 11.60
C VAL A 153 -4.28 -1.46 11.53
N VAL A 154 -3.66 -1.32 10.36
CA VAL A 154 -2.74 -0.23 10.00
C VAL A 154 -3.16 0.34 8.66
N LEU A 155 -3.15 1.67 8.49
CA LEU A 155 -3.51 2.35 7.25
C LEU A 155 -2.27 2.85 6.49
N ALA A 156 -2.31 2.78 5.17
CA ALA A 156 -1.46 3.60 4.30
C ALA A 156 -2.13 4.97 4.11
N GLY A 157 -1.49 6.00 4.62
CA GLY A 157 -2.05 7.35 4.65
C GLY A 157 -2.82 7.66 5.95
N ARG A 158 -2.85 8.93 6.28
CA ARG A 158 -3.58 9.47 7.43
C ARG A 158 -5.10 9.31 7.18
N PRO A 159 -5.88 8.78 8.14
CA PRO A 159 -7.32 8.70 7.96
C PRO A 159 -7.97 10.08 7.91
N VAL A 160 -9.02 10.23 7.10
CA VAL A 160 -9.86 11.44 7.08
C VAL A 160 -10.53 11.64 8.44
N ASN A 161 -11.03 10.56 9.05
CA ASN A 161 -11.61 10.58 10.38
C ASN A 161 -10.59 10.06 11.42
N PRO A 162 -9.96 10.95 12.22
CA PRO A 162 -8.97 10.53 13.23
C PRO A 162 -9.58 9.71 14.37
N ARG A 163 -10.91 9.73 14.55
CA ARG A 163 -11.61 8.97 15.62
C ARG A 163 -11.60 7.45 15.38
N ILE A 164 -11.18 6.99 14.20
CA ILE A 164 -11.03 5.56 13.93
C ILE A 164 -10.03 4.89 14.87
N GLY A 165 -9.04 5.68 15.39
CA GLY A 165 -8.12 5.23 16.43
C GLY A 165 -7.12 4.16 16.01
N VAL A 166 -6.89 3.98 14.71
CA VAL A 166 -5.90 3.02 14.19
C VAL A 166 -4.63 3.74 13.75
N PRO A 167 -3.44 3.15 13.93
CA PRO A 167 -2.19 3.74 13.47
C PRO A 167 -2.10 3.71 11.94
N PHE A 168 -1.26 4.59 11.42
CA PHE A 168 -1.02 4.72 9.99
C PHE A 168 0.47 4.97 9.67
N VAL A 169 0.85 4.66 8.43
CA VAL A 169 2.12 5.07 7.84
C VAL A 169 1.79 5.96 6.65
N THR A 170 2.36 7.14 6.59
CA THR A 170 2.15 8.09 5.47
C THR A 170 3.48 8.68 5.01
N ALA A 171 3.55 9.10 3.76
CA ALA A 171 4.59 10.03 3.32
C ALA A 171 4.26 11.44 3.82
N ASP A 172 5.26 12.31 3.97
CA ASP A 172 5.03 13.74 4.24
C ASP A 172 4.50 14.43 2.98
N ASN A 173 3.20 14.25 2.76
CA ASN A 173 2.51 14.76 1.57
C ASN A 173 2.50 16.29 1.53
N THR A 174 2.45 16.96 2.69
CA THR A 174 2.48 18.42 2.75
C THR A 174 3.85 18.96 2.33
N THR A 175 4.93 18.43 2.91
CA THR A 175 6.29 18.77 2.49
C THR A 175 6.53 18.38 1.03
N GLY A 176 5.99 17.26 0.57
CA GLY A 176 6.11 16.86 -0.83
C GLY A 176 5.43 17.83 -1.80
N GLY A 177 4.25 18.34 -1.44
CA GLY A 177 3.58 19.41 -2.21
C GLY A 177 4.42 20.70 -2.26
N ARG A 178 5.04 21.09 -1.14
CA ARG A 178 5.98 22.24 -1.10
C ARG A 178 7.20 22.02 -1.99
N ILE A 179 7.82 20.84 -1.93
CA ILE A 179 8.96 20.48 -2.78
C ILE A 179 8.59 20.55 -4.27
N ALA A 180 7.40 20.08 -4.66
CA ALA A 180 6.93 20.18 -6.04
C ALA A 180 6.76 21.64 -6.47
N ALA A 181 6.22 22.51 -5.60
CA ALA A 181 6.12 23.93 -5.88
C ALA A 181 7.50 24.61 -6.02
N GLN A 182 8.45 24.30 -5.13
CA GLN A 182 9.82 24.84 -5.19
C GLN A 182 10.53 24.48 -6.49
N ALA A 183 10.36 23.24 -6.98
CA ALA A 183 10.91 22.81 -8.25
C ALA A 183 10.36 23.64 -9.43
N LEU A 184 9.06 23.98 -9.41
CA LEU A 184 8.44 24.82 -10.43
C LEU A 184 8.78 26.30 -10.27
N LEU A 185 8.89 26.82 -9.05
CA LEU A 185 9.23 28.21 -8.76
C LEU A 185 10.60 28.62 -9.33
N GLY A 186 11.53 27.67 -9.48
CA GLY A 186 12.81 27.92 -10.13
C GLY A 186 12.71 28.40 -11.60
N ARG A 187 11.51 28.31 -12.19
CA ARG A 187 11.22 28.78 -13.56
C ARG A 187 10.34 30.03 -13.61
N GLU A 188 10.12 30.69 -12.48
CA GLU A 188 9.32 31.93 -12.34
C GLU A 188 7.91 31.82 -12.97
N PRO A 189 7.08 30.86 -12.56
CA PRO A 189 5.79 30.61 -13.20
C PRO A 189 4.81 31.75 -12.95
N HIS A 190 4.08 32.13 -13.99
CA HIS A 190 3.00 33.14 -13.93
C HIS A 190 1.60 32.53 -13.93
N ARG A 191 1.47 31.28 -14.37
CA ARG A 191 0.19 30.57 -14.51
C ARG A 191 0.32 29.12 -14.03
N PRO A 192 0.61 28.92 -12.73
CA PRO A 192 0.69 27.57 -12.19
C PRO A 192 -0.68 26.88 -12.20
N ALA A 193 -0.67 25.56 -12.42
CA ALA A 193 -1.85 24.72 -12.30
C ALA A 193 -1.50 23.42 -11.54
N THR A 194 -2.51 22.75 -11.03
CA THR A 194 -2.33 21.45 -10.40
C THR A 194 -3.46 20.49 -10.74
N ILE A 195 -3.11 19.23 -10.97
CA ILE A 195 -4.04 18.12 -11.10
C ILE A 195 -3.93 17.28 -9.84
N THR A 196 -4.92 17.38 -8.96
CA THR A 196 -4.95 16.65 -7.69
C THR A 196 -5.36 15.19 -7.93
N GLY A 197 -5.14 14.32 -6.96
CA GLY A 197 -5.89 13.06 -6.90
C GLY A 197 -7.30 13.30 -6.35
N PRO A 198 -8.08 12.22 -6.08
CA PRO A 198 -9.39 12.32 -5.46
C PRO A 198 -9.35 13.14 -4.18
N ARG A 199 -10.26 14.12 -4.05
CA ARG A 199 -10.24 15.07 -2.91
C ARG A 199 -10.78 14.48 -1.62
N ASP A 200 -11.27 13.30 -1.64
CA ASP A 200 -11.64 12.52 -0.46
C ASP A 200 -10.47 11.73 0.15
N MET A 201 -9.28 11.78 -0.47
CA MET A 201 -8.06 11.16 0.03
C MET A 201 -7.13 12.19 0.67
N THR A 202 -6.66 11.90 1.89
CA THR A 202 -5.78 12.82 2.64
C THR A 202 -4.46 13.11 1.92
N ALA A 203 -3.91 12.15 1.17
CA ALA A 203 -2.71 12.39 0.35
C ALA A 203 -2.92 13.51 -0.68
N SER A 204 -4.08 13.53 -1.36
CA SER A 204 -4.43 14.58 -2.33
C SER A 204 -4.62 15.93 -1.66
N ILE A 205 -5.32 15.94 -0.52
CA ILE A 205 -5.57 17.15 0.29
C ILE A 205 -4.23 17.76 0.74
N ASP A 206 -3.36 16.94 1.32
CA ASP A 206 -2.11 17.38 1.92
C ASP A 206 -1.10 17.84 0.86
N ARG A 207 -0.99 17.14 -0.31
CA ARG A 207 -0.17 17.56 -1.46
C ARG A 207 -0.62 18.90 -1.99
N LEU A 208 -1.94 19.10 -2.20
CA LEU A 208 -2.49 20.37 -2.65
C LEU A 208 -2.25 21.49 -1.63
N ALA A 209 -2.43 21.21 -0.34
CA ALA A 209 -2.20 22.21 0.72
C ALA A 209 -0.75 22.68 0.74
N GLY A 210 0.22 21.75 0.66
CA GLY A 210 1.63 22.08 0.61
C GLY A 210 2.00 22.87 -0.64
N PHE A 211 1.54 22.44 -1.81
CA PHE A 211 1.77 23.13 -3.08
C PHE A 211 1.26 24.56 -3.06
N ARG A 212 0.01 24.76 -2.62
CA ARG A 212 -0.62 26.09 -2.52
C ARG A 212 0.11 26.99 -1.52
N ALA A 213 0.48 26.46 -0.36
CA ALA A 213 1.17 27.23 0.67
C ALA A 213 2.51 27.77 0.17
N GLU A 214 3.31 26.93 -0.49
CA GLU A 214 4.62 27.32 -1.00
C GLU A 214 4.53 28.37 -2.10
N LEU A 215 3.58 28.22 -3.06
CA LEU A 215 3.32 29.23 -4.08
C LEU A 215 2.94 30.57 -3.45
N ALA A 216 2.02 30.56 -2.48
CA ALA A 216 1.56 31.77 -1.81
C ALA A 216 2.67 32.49 -1.03
N GLU A 217 3.53 31.74 -0.34
CA GLU A 217 4.71 32.26 0.37
C GLU A 217 5.71 32.95 -0.57
N ASN A 218 5.72 32.55 -1.86
CA ASN A 218 6.53 33.16 -2.91
C ASN A 218 5.79 34.17 -3.79
N GLY A 219 4.58 34.60 -3.38
CA GLY A 219 3.81 35.63 -4.08
C GLY A 219 3.15 35.17 -5.38
N VAL A 220 3.07 33.85 -5.63
CA VAL A 220 2.45 33.25 -6.81
C VAL A 220 1.04 32.77 -6.46
N GLU A 221 0.02 33.28 -7.18
CA GLU A 221 -1.35 32.88 -6.97
C GLU A 221 -1.68 31.58 -7.72
N LEU A 222 -2.35 30.65 -7.04
CA LEU A 222 -2.94 29.45 -7.66
C LEU A 222 -4.47 29.63 -7.69
N PRO A 223 -5.06 30.08 -8.80
CA PRO A 223 -6.50 30.31 -8.90
C PRO A 223 -7.25 28.97 -8.79
N SER A 224 -8.47 29.02 -8.22
CA SER A 224 -9.29 27.81 -8.05
C SER A 224 -9.62 27.11 -9.37
N THR A 225 -9.69 27.86 -10.48
CA THR A 225 -9.91 27.33 -11.83
C THR A 225 -8.71 26.56 -12.39
N ALA A 226 -7.51 26.77 -11.83
CA ALA A 226 -6.29 26.03 -12.17
C ALA A 226 -6.06 24.79 -11.29
N VAL A 227 -7.02 24.45 -10.41
CA VAL A 227 -6.98 23.26 -9.56
C VAL A 227 -8.01 22.26 -10.06
N VAL A 228 -7.57 21.24 -10.77
CA VAL A 228 -8.44 20.22 -11.36
C VAL A 228 -8.28 18.90 -10.62
N GLU A 229 -9.41 18.22 -10.38
CA GLU A 229 -9.38 16.90 -9.76
C GLU A 229 -9.12 15.80 -10.80
N GLY A 230 -8.18 14.92 -10.50
CA GLY A 230 -7.89 13.69 -11.23
C GLY A 230 -8.22 12.46 -10.38
N ASP A 231 -7.79 11.29 -10.85
CA ASP A 231 -8.16 9.99 -10.30
C ASP A 231 -6.93 9.06 -10.05
N PHE A 232 -5.73 9.63 -10.09
CA PHE A 232 -4.44 8.93 -10.02
C PHE A 232 -4.15 8.02 -11.23
N THR A 233 -4.88 8.14 -12.34
CA THR A 233 -4.64 7.37 -13.57
C THR A 233 -4.03 8.22 -14.68
N ILE A 234 -3.35 7.58 -15.64
CA ILE A 234 -2.83 8.26 -16.85
C ILE A 234 -3.98 8.94 -17.60
N SER A 235 -5.10 8.23 -17.76
CA SER A 235 -6.28 8.76 -18.48
C SER A 235 -6.92 9.94 -17.76
N GLY A 236 -6.95 9.92 -16.42
CA GLY A 236 -7.44 11.03 -15.61
C GLY A 236 -6.57 12.28 -15.75
N GLY A 237 -5.24 12.11 -15.64
CA GLY A 237 -4.29 13.21 -15.86
C GLY A 237 -4.39 13.81 -17.26
N TYR A 238 -4.52 12.96 -18.28
CA TYR A 238 -4.71 13.38 -19.66
C TYR A 238 -6.00 14.22 -19.83
N ARG A 239 -7.15 13.73 -19.35
CA ARG A 239 -8.41 14.47 -19.43
C ARG A 239 -8.38 15.79 -18.66
N ALA A 240 -7.80 15.78 -17.46
CA ALA A 240 -7.67 16.98 -16.64
C ALA A 240 -6.82 18.06 -17.33
N MET A 241 -5.70 17.67 -17.96
CA MET A 241 -4.87 18.61 -18.72
C MET A 241 -5.59 19.17 -19.95
N LEU A 242 -6.31 18.34 -20.72
CA LEU A 242 -7.14 18.84 -21.84
C LEU A 242 -8.17 19.85 -21.35
N GLY A 243 -8.84 19.59 -20.24
CA GLY A 243 -9.79 20.54 -19.65
C GLY A 243 -9.14 21.86 -19.27
N LEU A 244 -7.93 21.86 -18.71
CA LEU A 244 -7.17 23.09 -18.41
C LEU A 244 -6.85 23.89 -19.70
N LEU A 245 -6.42 23.20 -20.75
CA LEU A 245 -6.09 23.83 -22.04
C LEU A 245 -7.31 24.41 -22.77
N GLU A 246 -8.50 23.87 -22.53
CA GLU A 246 -9.77 24.33 -23.12
C GLU A 246 -10.42 25.45 -22.30
N ALA A 247 -10.16 25.50 -20.99
CA ALA A 247 -10.80 26.44 -20.08
C ALA A 247 -10.17 27.85 -20.07
N GLY A 248 -8.90 27.98 -20.54
CA GLY A 248 -8.22 29.27 -20.43
C GLY A 248 -6.82 29.29 -21.06
N PRO A 249 -6.00 30.27 -20.70
CA PRO A 249 -4.63 30.35 -21.17
C PRO A 249 -3.82 29.13 -20.72
N VAL A 250 -2.88 28.68 -21.56
CA VAL A 250 -2.01 27.54 -21.26
C VAL A 250 -1.24 27.81 -19.95
N PRO A 251 -1.29 26.91 -18.97
CA PRO A 251 -0.44 27.02 -17.78
C PRO A 251 1.03 26.90 -18.19
N ASP A 252 1.93 27.56 -17.45
CA ASP A 252 3.38 27.46 -17.67
C ASP A 252 4.07 26.50 -16.70
N ALA A 253 3.35 26.07 -15.64
CA ALA A 253 3.81 25.12 -14.66
C ALA A 253 2.66 24.21 -14.20
N VAL A 254 2.86 22.90 -14.17
CA VAL A 254 1.86 21.92 -13.75
C VAL A 254 2.42 20.96 -12.72
N PHE A 255 1.80 20.90 -11.55
CA PHE A 255 2.00 19.83 -10.58
C PHE A 255 0.91 18.77 -10.71
N ALA A 256 1.26 17.56 -11.11
CA ALA A 256 0.37 16.41 -11.07
C ALA A 256 0.63 15.60 -9.79
N ALA A 257 -0.45 15.31 -9.05
CA ALA A 257 -0.34 14.71 -7.72
C ALA A 257 0.16 13.26 -7.71
N ASN A 258 0.38 12.62 -8.87
CA ASN A 258 1.19 11.40 -9.02
C ASN A 258 1.81 11.32 -10.42
N ASP A 259 2.77 10.40 -10.59
CA ASP A 259 3.50 10.23 -11.86
C ASP A 259 2.61 9.71 -12.99
N LEU A 260 1.64 8.87 -12.70
CA LEU A 260 0.71 8.37 -13.73
C LEU A 260 -0.08 9.52 -14.34
N MET A 261 -0.63 10.42 -13.53
CA MET A 261 -1.31 11.61 -14.05
C MET A 261 -0.33 12.54 -14.78
N ALA A 262 0.91 12.69 -14.27
CA ALA A 262 1.94 13.49 -14.93
C ALA A 262 2.26 12.96 -16.34
N VAL A 263 2.36 11.66 -16.54
CA VAL A 263 2.49 11.04 -17.87
C VAL A 263 1.28 11.33 -18.76
N GLY A 264 0.07 11.34 -18.18
CA GLY A 264 -1.14 11.79 -18.88
C GLY A 264 -1.05 13.26 -19.33
N VAL A 265 -0.52 14.14 -18.46
CA VAL A 265 -0.24 15.55 -18.76
C VAL A 265 0.75 15.69 -19.92
N LEU A 266 1.90 15.00 -19.84
CA LEU A 266 2.91 15.01 -20.90
C LEU A 266 2.34 14.59 -22.25
N ARG A 267 1.50 13.55 -22.25
CA ARG A 267 0.79 13.10 -23.45
C ARG A 267 -0.13 14.19 -24.03
N ALA A 268 -0.95 14.84 -23.20
CA ALA A 268 -1.85 15.89 -23.64
C ALA A 268 -1.12 17.09 -24.24
N LEU A 269 -0.02 17.51 -23.59
CA LEU A 269 0.84 18.61 -24.07
C LEU A 269 1.50 18.26 -25.41
N ARG A 270 2.05 17.07 -25.55
CA ARG A 270 2.66 16.60 -26.79
C ARG A 270 1.67 16.56 -27.96
N GLU A 271 0.45 16.09 -27.76
CA GLU A 271 -0.59 16.07 -28.79
C GLU A 271 -0.97 17.50 -29.24
N ARG A 272 -0.84 18.49 -28.36
CA ARG A 272 -1.05 19.92 -28.66
C ARG A 272 0.22 20.65 -29.13
N ARG A 273 1.33 19.94 -29.28
CA ARG A 273 2.66 20.47 -29.67
C ARG A 273 3.20 21.55 -28.72
N ILE A 274 2.85 21.45 -27.44
CA ILE A 274 3.35 22.27 -26.36
C ILE A 274 4.58 21.57 -25.78
N ARG A 275 5.71 22.29 -25.73
CA ARG A 275 6.99 21.72 -25.32
C ARG A 275 7.12 21.66 -23.80
N VAL A 276 7.72 20.59 -23.32
CA VAL A 276 8.06 20.39 -21.91
C VAL A 276 9.59 20.23 -21.84
N PRO A 277 10.28 21.02 -21.04
CA PRO A 277 9.83 22.01 -20.06
C PRO A 277 9.71 23.44 -20.60
N GLU A 278 9.99 23.75 -21.89
CA GLU A 278 10.17 25.10 -22.40
C GLU A 278 8.90 25.97 -22.33
N ASP A 279 7.76 25.38 -22.69
CA ASP A 279 6.48 26.09 -22.67
C ASP A 279 5.68 25.78 -21.38
N VAL A 280 5.81 24.54 -20.84
CA VAL A 280 5.14 24.07 -19.62
C VAL A 280 6.08 23.18 -18.83
N ALA A 281 6.46 23.57 -17.62
CA ALA A 281 7.18 22.69 -16.70
C ALA A 281 6.21 21.73 -16.02
N VAL A 282 6.60 20.45 -15.85
CA VAL A 282 5.75 19.41 -15.23
C VAL A 282 6.49 18.71 -14.11
N VAL A 283 5.87 18.63 -12.93
CA VAL A 283 6.36 17.87 -11.78
C VAL A 283 5.34 16.82 -11.39
N GLY A 284 5.81 15.60 -11.15
CA GLY A 284 5.01 14.48 -10.65
C GLY A 284 5.20 14.20 -9.16
N PHE A 285 4.72 13.02 -8.74
CA PHE A 285 4.88 12.51 -7.37
C PHE A 285 4.89 10.98 -7.41
N ASP A 286 5.65 10.33 -6.55
CA ASP A 286 5.86 8.90 -6.28
C ASP A 286 7.25 8.39 -6.67
N ASP A 287 7.81 8.85 -7.79
CA ASP A 287 9.03 8.34 -8.43
C ASP A 287 8.92 6.84 -8.79
N VAL A 288 7.81 6.49 -9.43
CA VAL A 288 7.65 5.15 -10.00
C VAL A 288 8.52 4.98 -11.26
N PRO A 289 8.88 3.75 -11.68
CA PRO A 289 9.76 3.53 -12.83
C PRO A 289 9.35 4.29 -14.09
N LEU A 290 8.05 4.42 -14.33
CA LEU A 290 7.48 5.15 -15.47
C LEU A 290 7.92 6.62 -15.52
N ALA A 291 8.25 7.24 -14.38
CA ALA A 291 8.72 8.63 -14.34
C ALA A 291 10.09 8.81 -15.03
N ALA A 292 10.97 7.84 -14.90
CA ALA A 292 12.27 7.86 -15.56
C ALA A 292 12.18 7.56 -17.07
N ASP A 293 11.19 6.75 -17.45
CA ASP A 293 10.97 6.31 -18.85
C ASP A 293 10.04 7.26 -19.63
N ALA A 294 9.54 8.34 -18.99
CA ALA A 294 8.69 9.35 -19.63
C ALA A 294 9.49 10.19 -20.65
N ASP A 295 8.79 10.84 -21.56
CA ASP A 295 9.36 11.74 -22.57
C ASP A 295 8.71 13.13 -22.49
N PRO A 296 9.46 14.14 -21.95
CA PRO A 296 10.79 14.04 -21.33
C PRO A 296 10.76 13.27 -19.99
N PRO A 297 11.92 12.77 -19.49
CA PRO A 297 12.03 12.17 -18.16
C PRO A 297 11.45 13.09 -17.08
N LEU A 298 10.59 12.54 -16.21
CA LEU A 298 9.73 13.31 -15.32
C LEU A 298 10.45 13.68 -14.01
N THR A 299 10.61 14.97 -13.74
CA THR A 299 10.93 15.51 -12.41
C THR A 299 9.78 15.16 -11.47
N THR A 300 10.08 14.56 -10.32
CA THR A 300 9.06 14.05 -9.42
C THR A 300 9.50 14.10 -7.96
N VAL A 301 8.53 14.00 -7.04
CA VAL A 301 8.78 13.87 -5.61
C VAL A 301 8.74 12.39 -5.24
N ARG A 302 9.89 11.84 -4.86
CA ARG A 302 9.99 10.43 -4.43
C ARG A 302 9.38 10.24 -3.05
N GLN A 303 8.46 9.27 -2.94
CA GLN A 303 8.06 8.71 -1.66
C GLN A 303 8.64 7.29 -1.47
N PRO A 304 9.01 6.91 -0.24
CA PRO A 304 9.71 5.65 0.02
C PRO A 304 8.73 4.47 0.12
N LEU A 305 8.15 4.02 -1.01
CA LEU A 305 7.07 3.02 -1.08
C LEU A 305 7.41 1.71 -0.37
N GLU A 306 8.62 1.17 -0.60
CA GLU A 306 9.03 -0.08 0.07
C GLU A 306 9.21 0.11 1.58
N ALA A 307 9.74 1.26 2.02
CA ALA A 307 9.86 1.56 3.44
C ALA A 307 8.47 1.71 4.08
N MET A 308 7.50 2.31 3.37
CA MET A 308 6.11 2.41 3.81
C MET A 308 5.52 1.02 4.05
N GLY A 309 5.58 0.13 3.08
CA GLY A 309 5.06 -1.24 3.21
C GLY A 309 5.75 -2.03 4.31
N ARG A 310 7.07 -1.91 4.42
CA ARG A 310 7.87 -2.54 5.49
C ARG A 310 7.44 -2.06 6.88
N GLN A 311 7.27 -0.75 7.03
CA GLN A 311 6.85 -0.16 8.30
C GLN A 311 5.42 -0.56 8.67
N MET A 312 4.49 -0.55 7.71
CA MET A 312 3.11 -1.01 7.93
C MET A 312 3.07 -2.47 8.42
N ALA A 313 3.79 -3.36 7.76
CA ALA A 313 3.82 -4.78 8.14
C ALA A 313 4.46 -4.99 9.52
N ARG A 314 5.55 -4.29 9.84
CA ARG A 314 6.18 -4.36 11.17
C ARG A 314 5.24 -3.89 12.27
N MET A 315 4.60 -2.72 12.08
CA MET A 315 3.62 -2.20 13.03
C MET A 315 2.46 -3.18 13.23
N LEU A 316 1.96 -3.77 12.15
CA LEU A 316 0.86 -4.72 12.21
C LEU A 316 1.24 -6.00 12.95
N ILE A 317 2.46 -6.51 12.72
CA ILE A 317 2.98 -7.68 13.44
C ILE A 317 3.13 -7.37 14.93
N ASP A 318 3.71 -6.22 15.27
CA ASP A 318 3.88 -5.82 16.67
C ASP A 318 2.53 -5.71 17.40
N LEU A 319 1.51 -5.13 16.74
CA LEU A 319 0.14 -5.08 17.26
C LEU A 319 -0.48 -6.48 17.42
N ALA A 320 -0.32 -7.36 16.43
CA ALA A 320 -0.81 -8.73 16.47
C ALA A 320 -0.12 -9.56 17.57
N ASP A 321 1.11 -9.21 17.93
CA ASP A 321 1.86 -9.82 19.02
C ASP A 321 1.55 -9.21 20.40
N GLY A 322 0.58 -8.27 20.46
CA GLY A 322 0.14 -7.62 21.72
C GLY A 322 0.95 -6.39 22.11
N GLY A 323 1.78 -5.90 21.20
CA GLY A 323 2.53 -4.65 21.38
C GLY A 323 1.69 -3.39 21.09
N GLN A 324 2.35 -2.26 21.03
CA GLN A 324 1.76 -0.98 20.67
C GLN A 324 2.44 -0.43 19.42
N ALA A 325 1.71 0.35 18.62
CA ALA A 325 2.25 1.05 17.47
C ALA A 325 1.80 2.51 17.45
N THR A 326 2.70 3.39 17.04
CA THR A 326 2.42 4.81 16.80
C THR A 326 2.49 5.10 15.31
N SER A 327 1.69 6.06 14.85
CA SER A 327 1.70 6.48 13.44
C SER A 327 3.06 7.05 13.05
N VAL A 328 3.45 6.82 11.79
CA VAL A 328 4.76 7.21 11.24
C VAL A 328 4.55 8.02 9.97
N THR A 329 5.25 9.15 9.89
CA THR A 329 5.40 9.95 8.67
C THR A 329 6.79 9.72 8.11
N LEU A 330 6.88 9.40 6.83
CA LEU A 330 8.13 9.13 6.11
C LEU A 330 8.51 10.33 5.25
N ASP A 331 9.79 10.67 5.25
CA ASP A 331 10.31 11.77 4.45
C ASP A 331 10.19 11.49 2.96
N VAL A 332 10.09 12.57 2.19
CA VAL A 332 10.05 12.60 0.73
C VAL A 332 11.18 13.46 0.18
N ALA A 333 11.55 13.29 -1.08
CA ALA A 333 12.64 14.02 -1.69
C ALA A 333 12.39 14.31 -3.17
N LEU A 334 12.86 15.43 -3.67
CA LEU A 334 12.86 15.74 -5.10
C LEU A 334 13.82 14.82 -5.86
N VAL A 335 13.37 14.35 -6.99
CA VAL A 335 14.18 13.67 -8.02
C VAL A 335 14.12 14.53 -9.27
N PRO A 336 15.13 15.42 -9.48
CA PRO A 336 15.15 16.28 -10.65
C PRO A 336 15.43 15.46 -11.91
N ARG A 337 14.74 15.80 -12.99
CA ARG A 337 14.91 15.29 -14.36
C ARG A 337 14.63 16.41 -15.35
N ASP A 338 14.22 16.07 -16.56
CA ASP A 338 14.18 17.00 -17.69
C ASP A 338 12.85 17.75 -17.87
N SER A 339 11.79 17.39 -17.10
CA SER A 339 10.45 17.96 -17.29
C SER A 339 10.18 19.25 -16.51
N ALA A 340 11.10 19.68 -15.62
CA ALA A 340 10.95 20.93 -14.85
C ALA A 340 12.29 21.55 -14.48
#